data_4cc5c9e478c70c99aedc8f60aeb113bc
#
_entry.id   4cc5c9e478c70c99aedc8f60aeb113bc
#
_cell.length_a   1.000
_cell.length_b   1.000
_cell.length_c   1.000
_cell.angle_alpha   90.00
_cell.angle_beta   90.00
_cell.angle_gamma   90.00
#
_symmetry.space_group_name_H-M   'P 1'
#
loop_
_entity.id
_entity.type
_entity.pdbx_description
1 polymer ?
#
loop_
_entity_poly.entity_id
_entity_poly.type
_entity_poly.pdbx_seq_one_letter_code
_entity_poly.pdbx_strand_id
1 'polypeptide(L)'
;MKRTVGLLGILLIVCAGFAFAAGGSHSGGSQTGDVVFWTSHGPPANGTLEKIVNNYNATNPAVKVKFVQVPGSETDNTALMTAVRGGTGPDVYMLDRFIVAQRAADGILEDLTAVINKVDPNFKDKVLPFAWNEAQFRGKTYAFPFDTDTRGIFYNIDMLRAAGIDPAVMDRSKGPITIDQLREICRKIDTKDAQGNYTKVGFIPQYGQGWHYTWGFDFGGSFADLKAGKVTPTNPGVVAGFQFLYDWNKEMGVQQVQNFISSYAPPNNPPQNEPFITGNMAMMINGDWMVNTFERYAPDMHWGVTYIPVPKAGDKPTTWAGGWSMVVPTGSKRIDGAVRFMTYICGEAGQRLYFVENGNAPTLLALLNEKGLFPANKQYFQETLGFTQSRPALPVGALYWDALSTAQDMVVQNVQTPQQALQQVINQVQPQLDKFLPLQ
;
A
#
# COMPACT_ATOMS: atom_id res chain seq x y z
N MET A 1 19.40 -55.82 44.40
CA MET A 1 18.56 -56.01 45.63
C MET A 1 17.47 -54.96 45.62
N LYS A 2 16.24 -55.41 45.87
CA LYS A 2 14.96 -54.70 46.17
C LYS A 2 14.39 -53.87 45.03
N ARG A 3 13.36 -54.26 44.24
CA ARG A 3 11.91 -54.45 44.54
C ARG A 3 11.33 -53.12 45.08
N THR A 4 10.29 -52.48 44.49
CA THR A 4 8.93 -53.02 44.32
C THR A 4 8.00 -52.00 43.66
N VAL A 5 7.02 -52.47 42.91
CA VAL A 5 5.55 -52.22 42.92
C VAL A 5 5.11 -50.80 42.54
N GLY A 6 4.43 -50.50 41.44
CA GLY A 6 3.19 -51.04 40.90
C GLY A 6 1.95 -50.36 41.51
N LEU A 7 1.34 -49.40 40.78
CA LEU A 7 -0.09 -49.12 40.96
C LEU A 7 -0.68 -48.70 39.62
N LEU A 8 -1.52 -49.59 39.05
CA LEU A 8 -2.44 -49.30 37.96
C LEU A 8 -3.58 -48.39 38.46
N GLY A 9 -3.72 -47.23 37.90
CA GLY A 9 -4.91 -46.41 38.03
C GLY A 9 -5.78 -46.53 36.79
N ILE A 10 -6.92 -47.19 36.93
CA ILE A 10 -7.97 -47.34 35.90
C ILE A 10 -8.68 -45.99 35.75
N LEU A 11 -8.57 -45.36 34.56
CA LEU A 11 -9.33 -44.17 34.22
C LEU A 11 -10.59 -44.59 33.49
N LEU A 12 -11.73 -44.45 34.15
CA LEU A 12 -13.05 -44.61 33.52
C LEU A 12 -13.32 -43.47 32.53
N ILE A 13 -13.43 -43.82 31.25
CA ILE A 13 -13.89 -42.89 30.20
C ILE A 13 -15.43 -42.91 30.20
N VAL A 14 -16.01 -41.80 30.66
CA VAL A 14 -17.44 -41.53 30.49
C VAL A 14 -17.65 -40.89 29.10
N CYS A 15 -18.17 -41.66 28.15
CA CYS A 15 -18.64 -41.14 26.88
C CYS A 15 -19.97 -40.41 27.09
N ALA A 16 -19.93 -39.06 27.15
CA ALA A 16 -21.15 -38.26 27.02
C ALA A 16 -21.38 -37.96 25.52
N GLY A 17 -22.43 -38.58 24.97
CA GLY A 17 -22.87 -38.32 23.61
C GLY A 17 -23.41 -36.91 23.45
N PHE A 18 -22.82 -36.11 22.57
CA PHE A 18 -23.40 -34.87 22.12
C PHE A 18 -24.30 -35.13 20.91
N ALA A 19 -25.58 -34.92 21.10
CA ALA A 19 -26.58 -34.84 20.04
C ALA A 19 -26.36 -33.62 19.19
N PHE A 20 -26.13 -33.76 17.88
CA PHE A 20 -26.17 -32.65 16.93
C PHE A 20 -27.65 -32.21 16.78
N ALA A 21 -27.95 -31.05 17.30
CA ALA A 21 -29.15 -30.30 16.93
C ALA A 21 -28.80 -29.37 15.77
N ALA A 22 -29.28 -29.70 14.57
CA ALA A 22 -29.28 -28.84 13.42
C ALA A 22 -30.36 -27.75 13.59
N GLY A 23 -30.04 -26.52 13.25
CA GLY A 23 -31.02 -25.44 13.03
C GLY A 23 -31.14 -24.43 14.17
N GLY A 24 -30.27 -23.45 14.17
CA GLY A 24 -30.39 -22.23 14.97
C GLY A 24 -30.25 -21.00 14.07
N SER A 25 -31.40 -20.38 13.75
CA SER A 25 -31.47 -19.03 13.18
C SER A 25 -30.60 -18.08 13.99
N HIS A 26 -29.71 -17.33 13.30
CA HIS A 26 -28.93 -16.26 13.90
C HIS A 26 -29.85 -15.14 14.40
N SER A 27 -30.25 -15.21 15.65
CA SER A 27 -30.74 -14.05 16.37
C SER A 27 -29.55 -13.21 16.81
N GLY A 28 -29.35 -12.06 16.15
CA GLY A 28 -28.28 -11.12 16.47
C GLY A 28 -28.41 -10.55 17.88
N GLY A 29 -27.78 -11.21 18.82
CA GLY A 29 -27.47 -10.65 20.13
C GLY A 29 -26.24 -9.77 20.00
N SER A 30 -26.41 -8.44 20.04
CA SER A 30 -25.29 -7.50 20.17
C SER A 30 -24.47 -7.86 21.42
N GLN A 31 -23.26 -8.39 21.23
CA GLN A 31 -22.36 -8.58 22.38
C GLN A 31 -21.88 -7.22 22.89
N THR A 32 -22.14 -6.95 24.16
CA THR A 32 -21.59 -5.81 24.89
C THR A 32 -20.09 -6.00 25.07
N GLY A 33 -19.29 -5.04 24.63
CA GLY A 33 -17.83 -5.04 24.76
C GLY A 33 -17.18 -4.13 23.74
N ASP A 34 -15.92 -3.77 23.99
CA ASP A 34 -15.17 -2.89 23.11
C ASP A 34 -14.87 -3.58 21.76
N VAL A 35 -15.00 -2.84 20.67
CA VAL A 35 -14.55 -3.22 19.35
C VAL A 35 -13.02 -3.19 19.31
N VAL A 36 -12.38 -4.22 18.79
CA VAL A 36 -10.91 -4.26 18.66
C VAL A 36 -10.53 -3.91 17.24
N PHE A 37 -9.79 -2.82 17.07
CA PHE A 37 -9.25 -2.35 15.79
C PHE A 37 -7.74 -2.58 15.71
N TRP A 38 -7.29 -3.33 14.68
CA TRP A 38 -5.89 -3.59 14.42
C TRP A 38 -5.40 -2.88 13.16
N THR A 39 -4.13 -2.43 13.20
CA THR A 39 -3.35 -1.96 12.05
C THR A 39 -1.92 -2.43 12.11
N SER A 40 -1.26 -2.59 10.96
CA SER A 40 0.18 -2.80 10.85
C SER A 40 0.97 -1.48 10.73
N HIS A 41 0.31 -0.34 10.62
CA HIS A 41 0.97 0.95 10.47
C HIS A 41 1.79 1.32 11.71
N GLY A 42 3.04 1.71 11.45
CA GLY A 42 3.91 2.33 12.45
C GLY A 42 3.77 3.86 12.49
N PRO A 43 4.62 4.53 13.28
CA PRO A 43 4.67 5.99 13.30
C PRO A 43 5.03 6.59 11.92
N PRO A 44 4.46 7.75 11.54
CA PRO A 44 3.53 8.57 12.32
C PRO A 44 2.05 8.16 12.17
N ALA A 45 1.71 7.32 11.21
CA ALA A 45 0.33 6.99 10.84
C ALA A 45 -0.48 6.38 12.00
N ASN A 46 0.13 5.49 12.80
CA ASN A 46 -0.54 4.88 13.95
C ASN A 46 -1.00 5.93 14.99
N GLY A 47 -0.24 6.99 15.20
CA GLY A 47 -0.63 8.07 16.11
C GLY A 47 -1.87 8.82 15.64
N THR A 48 -1.98 9.06 14.32
CA THR A 48 -3.18 9.68 13.73
C THR A 48 -4.39 8.74 13.83
N LEU A 49 -4.21 7.44 13.59
CA LEU A 49 -5.27 6.44 13.74
C LEU A 49 -5.76 6.34 15.19
N GLU A 50 -4.84 6.34 16.15
CA GLU A 50 -5.18 6.36 17.57
C GLU A 50 -5.99 7.61 17.95
N LYS A 51 -5.63 8.78 17.42
CA LYS A 51 -6.38 10.03 17.61
C LYS A 51 -7.79 9.94 17.04
N ILE A 52 -7.97 9.33 15.85
CA ILE A 52 -9.30 9.07 15.26
C ILE A 52 -10.13 8.18 16.20
N VAL A 53 -9.53 7.10 16.74
CA VAL A 53 -10.19 6.21 17.71
C VAL A 53 -10.58 6.94 18.99
N ASN A 54 -9.71 7.79 19.52
CA ASN A 54 -9.99 8.57 20.71
C ASN A 54 -11.15 9.56 20.49
N ASN A 55 -11.21 10.23 19.33
CA ASN A 55 -12.29 11.12 18.95
C ASN A 55 -13.63 10.35 18.81
N TYR A 56 -13.61 9.17 18.18
CA TYR A 56 -14.78 8.29 18.12
C TYR A 56 -15.25 7.91 19.53
N ASN A 57 -14.34 7.48 20.37
CA ASN A 57 -14.66 7.05 21.75
C ASN A 57 -15.21 8.18 22.62
N ALA A 58 -14.79 9.41 22.40
CA ALA A 58 -15.32 10.58 23.11
C ALA A 58 -16.80 10.84 22.82
N THR A 59 -17.24 10.59 21.59
CA THR A 59 -18.60 10.85 21.10
C THR A 59 -19.51 9.63 21.11
N ASN A 60 -18.97 8.42 21.29
CA ASN A 60 -19.71 7.14 21.25
C ASN A 60 -19.51 6.35 22.54
N PRO A 61 -20.17 6.71 23.65
CA PRO A 61 -19.93 6.08 24.95
C PRO A 61 -20.44 4.63 25.04
N ALA A 62 -21.41 4.25 24.20
CA ALA A 62 -22.05 2.92 24.26
C ALA A 62 -21.19 1.79 23.63
N VAL A 63 -20.33 2.11 22.68
CA VAL A 63 -19.44 1.15 21.99
C VAL A 63 -18.08 1.80 21.85
N LYS A 64 -17.13 1.37 22.63
CA LYS A 64 -15.72 1.83 22.57
C LYS A 64 -14.92 1.02 21.58
N VAL A 65 -13.85 1.61 21.07
CA VAL A 65 -12.87 0.96 20.21
C VAL A 65 -11.53 0.91 20.95
N LYS A 66 -10.93 -0.28 20.98
CA LYS A 66 -9.55 -0.50 21.45
C LYS A 66 -8.63 -0.56 20.25
N PHE A 67 -7.70 0.37 20.15
CA PHE A 67 -6.67 0.42 19.12
C PHE A 67 -5.49 -0.50 19.46
N VAL A 68 -5.01 -1.26 18.47
CA VAL A 68 -3.86 -2.17 18.63
C VAL A 68 -3.01 -2.13 17.37
N GLN A 69 -1.72 -1.85 17.51
CA GLN A 69 -0.73 -2.03 16.46
C GLN A 69 -0.20 -3.46 16.49
N VAL A 70 -0.14 -4.11 15.32
CA VAL A 70 0.40 -5.48 15.16
C VAL A 70 1.51 -5.49 14.11
N PRO A 71 2.44 -6.45 14.15
CA PRO A 71 3.41 -6.64 13.06
C PRO A 71 2.71 -6.96 11.73
N GLY A 72 3.29 -6.48 10.64
CA GLY A 72 2.81 -6.74 9.28
C GLY A 72 3.28 -5.70 8.26
N SER A 73 2.88 -5.90 7.01
CA SER A 73 3.10 -4.99 5.88
C SER A 73 1.90 -5.00 4.95
N GLU A 74 2.04 -4.41 3.75
CA GLU A 74 1.01 -4.42 2.72
C GLU A 74 0.57 -5.85 2.35
N THR A 75 1.51 -6.79 2.24
CA THR A 75 1.24 -8.19 1.85
C THR A 75 1.35 -9.17 3.03
N ASP A 76 2.18 -8.88 4.04
CA ASP A 76 2.31 -9.72 5.22
C ASP A 76 1.20 -9.42 6.25
N ASN A 77 0.15 -10.21 6.19
CA ASN A 77 -0.94 -10.20 7.18
C ASN A 77 -0.96 -11.49 8.02
N THR A 78 0.19 -12.09 8.27
CA THR A 78 0.33 -13.35 9.01
C THR A 78 -0.28 -13.26 10.40
N ALA A 79 -0.09 -12.16 11.11
CA ALA A 79 -0.68 -11.92 12.43
C ALA A 79 -2.22 -11.95 12.39
N LEU A 80 -2.83 -11.26 11.40
CA LEU A 80 -4.28 -11.29 11.18
C LEU A 80 -4.77 -12.71 10.87
N MET A 81 -4.15 -13.36 9.88
CA MET A 81 -4.58 -14.68 9.41
C MET A 81 -4.50 -15.74 10.52
N THR A 82 -3.45 -15.70 11.33
CA THR A 82 -3.26 -16.60 12.47
C THR A 82 -4.32 -16.37 13.53
N ALA A 83 -4.58 -15.11 13.89
CA ALA A 83 -5.56 -14.76 14.91
C ALA A 83 -6.99 -15.12 14.47
N VAL A 84 -7.35 -14.87 13.21
CA VAL A 84 -8.67 -15.24 12.66
C VAL A 84 -8.87 -16.76 12.71
N ARG A 85 -7.90 -17.54 12.25
CA ARG A 85 -7.97 -19.02 12.30
C ARG A 85 -8.01 -19.55 13.74
N GLY A 86 -7.38 -18.83 14.67
CA GLY A 86 -7.41 -19.13 16.10
C GLY A 86 -8.66 -18.65 16.85
N GLY A 87 -9.59 -17.96 16.19
CA GLY A 87 -10.80 -17.40 16.79
C GLY A 87 -10.54 -16.21 17.75
N THR A 88 -9.38 -15.55 17.61
CA THR A 88 -8.93 -14.42 18.43
C THR A 88 -8.66 -13.16 17.58
N GLY A 89 -9.18 -13.13 16.35
CA GLY A 89 -9.02 -12.00 15.44
C GLY A 89 -9.67 -10.71 15.95
N PRO A 90 -9.27 -9.54 15.40
CA PRO A 90 -9.89 -8.26 15.71
C PRO A 90 -11.30 -8.16 15.11
N ASP A 91 -12.05 -7.13 15.52
CA ASP A 91 -13.34 -6.82 14.92
C ASP A 91 -13.20 -5.93 13.67
N VAL A 92 -12.14 -5.10 13.62
CA VAL A 92 -11.78 -4.28 12.45
C VAL A 92 -10.29 -4.40 12.19
N TYR A 93 -9.92 -4.52 10.92
CA TYR A 93 -8.52 -4.49 10.48
C TYR A 93 -8.33 -3.48 9.34
N MET A 94 -7.25 -2.73 9.38
CA MET A 94 -6.84 -1.85 8.28
C MET A 94 -6.01 -2.65 7.28
N LEU A 95 -6.55 -2.83 6.06
CA LEU A 95 -6.00 -3.69 5.02
C LEU A 95 -5.73 -2.90 3.74
N ASP A 96 -4.57 -3.13 3.09
CA ASP A 96 -4.32 -2.54 1.77
C ASP A 96 -5.38 -3.04 0.78
N ARG A 97 -5.95 -2.12 -0.02
CA ARG A 97 -7.11 -2.41 -0.85
C ARG A 97 -6.86 -3.48 -1.90
N PHE A 98 -5.67 -3.51 -2.51
CA PHE A 98 -5.41 -4.44 -3.62
C PHE A 98 -5.41 -5.92 -3.20
N ILE A 99 -5.26 -6.22 -1.91
CA ILE A 99 -5.31 -7.59 -1.40
C ILE A 99 -6.66 -7.98 -0.78
N VAL A 100 -7.64 -7.09 -0.78
CA VAL A 100 -9.00 -7.39 -0.28
C VAL A 100 -9.59 -8.60 -1.00
N ALA A 101 -9.50 -8.65 -2.34
CA ALA A 101 -9.99 -9.78 -3.13
C ALA A 101 -9.32 -11.10 -2.72
N GLN A 102 -8.03 -11.10 -2.43
CA GLN A 102 -7.32 -12.29 -1.96
C GLN A 102 -7.79 -12.71 -0.57
N ARG A 103 -7.89 -11.80 0.38
CA ARG A 103 -8.32 -12.14 1.75
C ARG A 103 -9.78 -12.56 1.80
N ALA A 104 -10.63 -12.03 0.92
CA ALA A 104 -11.99 -12.52 0.72
C ALA A 104 -12.01 -13.94 0.16
N ALA A 105 -11.18 -14.22 -0.85
CA ALA A 105 -11.01 -15.57 -1.42
C ALA A 105 -10.45 -16.60 -0.41
N ASP A 106 -9.57 -16.14 0.50
CA ASP A 106 -9.03 -16.96 1.61
C ASP A 106 -10.07 -17.25 2.71
N GLY A 107 -11.28 -16.66 2.64
CA GLY A 107 -12.32 -16.80 3.65
C GLY A 107 -12.01 -16.08 4.98
N ILE A 108 -11.12 -15.07 4.95
CA ILE A 108 -10.66 -14.33 6.14
C ILE A 108 -11.53 -13.11 6.43
N LEU A 109 -12.35 -12.66 5.47
CA LEU A 109 -13.15 -11.44 5.57
C LEU A 109 -14.65 -11.75 5.54
N GLU A 110 -15.41 -10.99 6.33
CA GLU A 110 -16.88 -11.01 6.28
C GLU A 110 -17.41 -10.28 5.04
N ASP A 111 -18.48 -10.82 4.46
CA ASP A 111 -19.25 -10.17 3.40
C ASP A 111 -20.08 -9.01 4.00
N LEU A 112 -19.72 -7.79 3.66
CA LEU A 112 -20.34 -6.57 4.17
C LEU A 112 -21.43 -6.00 3.24
N THR A 113 -21.75 -6.67 2.14
CA THR A 113 -22.68 -6.16 1.12
C THR A 113 -24.04 -5.73 1.71
N ALA A 114 -24.67 -6.60 2.50
CA ALA A 114 -25.96 -6.30 3.10
C ALA A 114 -25.86 -5.18 4.15
N VAL A 115 -24.77 -5.16 4.90
CA VAL A 115 -24.54 -4.16 5.97
C VAL A 115 -24.32 -2.77 5.38
N ILE A 116 -23.47 -2.67 4.34
CA ILE A 116 -23.21 -1.40 3.66
C ILE A 116 -24.49 -0.85 3.05
N ASN A 117 -25.27 -1.68 2.36
CA ASN A 117 -26.53 -1.27 1.76
C ASN A 117 -27.57 -0.81 2.82
N LYS A 118 -27.51 -1.34 4.03
CA LYS A 118 -28.36 -0.91 5.14
C LYS A 118 -27.92 0.44 5.72
N VAL A 119 -26.61 0.66 5.84
CA VAL A 119 -26.05 1.89 6.41
C VAL A 119 -26.11 3.04 5.41
N ASP A 120 -25.71 2.80 4.17
CA ASP A 120 -25.70 3.79 3.10
C ASP A 120 -25.78 3.09 1.72
N PRO A 121 -26.98 2.95 1.13
CA PRO A 121 -27.15 2.27 -0.16
C PRO A 121 -26.44 2.96 -1.33
N ASN A 122 -26.08 4.24 -1.16
CA ASN A 122 -25.40 5.04 -2.17
C ASN A 122 -23.91 5.22 -1.86
N PHE A 123 -23.32 4.45 -0.93
CA PHE A 123 -21.94 4.63 -0.52
C PHE A 123 -20.96 4.49 -1.69
N LYS A 124 -21.21 3.57 -2.62
CA LYS A 124 -20.41 3.37 -3.83
C LYS A 124 -20.26 4.65 -4.69
N ASP A 125 -21.30 5.49 -4.71
CA ASP A 125 -21.34 6.71 -5.53
C ASP A 125 -20.66 7.90 -4.84
N LYS A 126 -20.24 7.72 -3.57
CA LYS A 126 -19.58 8.73 -2.75
C LYS A 126 -18.06 8.58 -2.71
N VAL A 127 -17.53 7.48 -3.20
CA VAL A 127 -16.09 7.17 -3.18
C VAL A 127 -15.51 7.07 -4.59
N LEU A 128 -14.19 7.19 -4.71
CA LEU A 128 -13.48 6.99 -5.97
C LEU A 128 -13.79 5.61 -6.55
N PRO A 129 -14.16 5.51 -7.85
CA PRO A 129 -14.58 4.24 -8.46
C PRO A 129 -13.56 3.11 -8.34
N PHE A 130 -12.26 3.41 -8.51
CA PHE A 130 -11.23 2.39 -8.38
C PHE A 130 -11.11 1.87 -6.93
N ALA A 131 -11.25 2.75 -5.93
CA ALA A 131 -11.19 2.36 -4.53
C ALA A 131 -12.40 1.47 -4.15
N TRP A 132 -13.57 1.74 -4.72
CA TRP A 132 -14.73 0.86 -4.59
C TRP A 132 -14.52 -0.49 -5.25
N ASN A 133 -13.95 -0.52 -6.48
CA ASN A 133 -13.69 -1.76 -7.21
C ASN A 133 -12.68 -2.66 -6.47
N GLU A 134 -11.65 -2.08 -5.87
CA GLU A 134 -10.68 -2.83 -5.05
C GLU A 134 -11.28 -3.38 -3.74
N ALA A 135 -12.42 -2.83 -3.26
CA ALA A 135 -13.13 -3.30 -2.07
C ALA A 135 -14.02 -4.53 -2.33
N GLN A 136 -14.03 -5.05 -3.56
CA GLN A 136 -14.97 -6.09 -3.99
C GLN A 136 -14.28 -7.38 -4.44
N PHE A 137 -15.01 -8.48 -4.28
CA PHE A 137 -14.66 -9.77 -4.86
C PHE A 137 -15.94 -10.54 -5.24
N ARG A 138 -16.04 -11.01 -6.51
CA ARG A 138 -17.21 -11.77 -7.03
C ARG A 138 -18.55 -11.11 -6.72
N GLY A 139 -18.65 -9.83 -7.01
CA GLY A 139 -19.89 -9.05 -6.83
C GLY A 139 -20.29 -8.76 -5.37
N LYS A 140 -19.45 -9.13 -4.41
CA LYS A 140 -19.65 -8.86 -2.99
C LYS A 140 -18.66 -7.82 -2.49
N THR A 141 -19.06 -7.05 -1.50
CA THR A 141 -18.24 -5.99 -0.88
C THR A 141 -17.68 -6.45 0.45
N TYR A 142 -16.36 -6.35 0.63
CA TYR A 142 -15.64 -6.83 1.81
C TYR A 142 -14.94 -5.73 2.60
N ALA A 143 -14.93 -4.50 2.07
CA ALA A 143 -14.18 -3.41 2.68
C ALA A 143 -14.90 -2.06 2.53
N PHE A 144 -14.61 -1.15 3.46
CA PHE A 144 -14.88 0.28 3.34
C PHE A 144 -13.60 0.99 2.92
N PRO A 145 -13.52 1.60 1.72
CA PRO A 145 -12.38 2.42 1.31
C PRO A 145 -12.11 3.55 2.31
N PHE A 146 -10.86 3.71 2.72
CA PHE A 146 -10.48 4.69 3.74
C PHE A 146 -9.67 5.84 3.13
N ASP A 147 -8.49 5.56 2.64
CA ASP A 147 -7.62 6.57 2.03
C ASP A 147 -7.17 6.15 0.63
N THR A 148 -6.52 7.07 -0.05
CA THR A 148 -5.82 6.84 -1.31
C THR A 148 -4.57 7.71 -1.38
N ASP A 149 -3.80 7.53 -2.43
CA ASP A 149 -2.59 8.27 -2.70
C ASP A 149 -2.30 8.28 -4.21
N THR A 150 -1.41 9.16 -4.65
CA THR A 150 -0.75 9.08 -5.95
C THR A 150 0.74 9.33 -5.78
N ARG A 151 1.54 9.07 -6.81
CA ARG A 151 2.99 9.22 -6.80
C ARG A 151 3.42 10.33 -7.73
N GLY A 152 4.50 11.01 -7.32
CA GLY A 152 5.21 11.96 -8.15
C GLY A 152 6.70 11.87 -7.88
N ILE A 153 7.50 12.53 -8.70
CA ILE A 153 8.91 12.73 -8.41
C ILE A 153 9.08 14.00 -7.60
N PHE A 154 9.52 13.84 -6.36
CA PHE A 154 9.97 14.95 -5.52
C PHE A 154 11.39 15.35 -5.92
N TYR A 155 11.70 16.66 -5.85
CA TYR A 155 13.02 17.18 -6.15
C TYR A 155 13.45 18.23 -5.14
N ASN A 156 14.72 18.17 -4.73
CA ASN A 156 15.35 19.10 -3.82
C ASN A 156 15.90 20.31 -4.64
N ILE A 157 15.29 21.47 -4.44
CA ILE A 157 15.58 22.69 -5.20
C ILE A 157 17.02 23.17 -4.97
N ASP A 158 17.51 23.06 -3.73
CA ASP A 158 18.85 23.54 -3.39
C ASP A 158 19.93 22.63 -3.99
N MET A 159 19.70 21.34 -4.05
CA MET A 159 20.63 20.41 -4.73
C MET A 159 20.67 20.66 -6.24
N LEU A 160 19.51 20.93 -6.88
CA LEU A 160 19.49 21.30 -8.31
C LEU A 160 20.32 22.58 -8.56
N ARG A 161 20.07 23.64 -7.76
CA ARG A 161 20.82 24.89 -7.87
C ARG A 161 22.32 24.72 -7.63
N ALA A 162 22.70 23.94 -6.62
CA ALA A 162 24.11 23.65 -6.34
C ALA A 162 24.83 22.93 -7.50
N ALA A 163 24.08 22.15 -8.31
CA ALA A 163 24.56 21.50 -9.51
C ALA A 163 24.48 22.39 -10.77
N GLY A 164 24.12 23.68 -10.62
CA GLY A 164 23.99 24.62 -11.75
C GLY A 164 22.75 24.35 -12.62
N ILE A 165 21.71 23.71 -12.06
CA ILE A 165 20.48 23.39 -12.77
C ILE A 165 19.39 24.36 -12.32
N ASP A 166 18.72 25.01 -13.27
CA ASP A 166 17.53 25.80 -12.98
C ASP A 166 16.38 24.89 -12.59
N PRO A 167 15.80 25.00 -11.36
CA PRO A 167 14.66 24.19 -10.94
C PRO A 167 13.44 24.32 -11.85
N ALA A 168 13.34 25.36 -12.67
CA ALA A 168 12.27 25.54 -13.65
C ALA A 168 12.23 24.44 -14.74
N VAL A 169 13.26 23.60 -14.85
CA VAL A 169 13.22 22.38 -15.68
C VAL A 169 12.19 21.36 -15.15
N MET A 170 11.91 21.39 -13.84
CA MET A 170 10.95 20.51 -13.17
C MET A 170 9.53 21.12 -13.10
N ASP A 171 9.28 22.23 -13.78
CA ASP A 171 7.96 22.89 -13.78
C ASP A 171 6.92 22.02 -14.51
N ARG A 172 5.98 21.46 -13.73
CA ARG A 172 4.92 20.57 -14.23
C ARG A 172 3.99 21.21 -15.27
N SER A 173 3.91 22.54 -15.32
CA SER A 173 3.11 23.23 -16.34
C SER A 173 3.65 23.01 -17.76
N LYS A 174 4.90 22.60 -17.89
CA LYS A 174 5.56 22.24 -19.16
C LYS A 174 5.40 20.76 -19.52
N GLY A 175 4.69 19.99 -18.69
CA GLY A 175 4.57 18.54 -18.82
C GLY A 175 5.71 17.78 -18.11
N PRO A 176 5.71 16.42 -18.21
CA PRO A 176 6.75 15.60 -17.62
C PRO A 176 8.10 15.77 -18.35
N ILE A 177 9.20 15.69 -17.61
CA ILE A 177 10.52 15.51 -18.23
C ILE A 177 10.65 14.07 -18.74
N THR A 178 11.56 13.87 -19.70
CA THR A 178 11.89 12.52 -20.16
C THR A 178 12.91 11.84 -19.26
N ILE A 179 13.00 10.51 -19.34
CA ILE A 179 14.03 9.71 -18.67
C ILE A 179 15.44 10.18 -19.10
N ASP A 180 15.65 10.57 -20.36
CA ASP A 180 16.94 11.08 -20.82
C ASP A 180 17.27 12.42 -20.16
N GLN A 181 16.30 13.33 -20.04
CA GLN A 181 16.50 14.60 -19.31
C GLN A 181 16.81 14.33 -17.83
N LEU A 182 16.10 13.38 -17.20
CA LEU A 182 16.41 12.97 -15.84
C LEU A 182 17.87 12.46 -15.71
N ARG A 183 18.36 11.65 -16.66
CA ARG A 183 19.75 11.18 -16.68
C ARG A 183 20.75 12.33 -16.74
N GLU A 184 20.51 13.33 -17.60
CA GLU A 184 21.36 14.52 -17.70
C GLU A 184 21.40 15.32 -16.40
N ILE A 185 20.26 15.44 -15.71
CA ILE A 185 20.17 16.06 -14.39
C ILE A 185 21.01 15.26 -13.37
N CYS A 186 20.82 13.95 -13.31
CA CYS A 186 21.56 13.07 -12.38
C CYS A 186 23.07 13.15 -12.56
N ARG A 187 23.57 13.10 -13.80
CA ARG A 187 25.02 13.19 -14.09
C ARG A 187 25.69 14.46 -13.58
N LYS A 188 24.96 15.56 -13.43
CA LYS A 188 25.46 16.81 -12.86
C LYS A 188 25.49 16.80 -11.33
N ILE A 189 24.68 15.97 -10.70
CA ILE A 189 24.51 15.89 -9.24
C ILE A 189 25.36 14.78 -8.65
N ASP A 190 25.48 13.66 -9.35
CA ASP A 190 26.14 12.44 -8.88
C ASP A 190 27.59 12.76 -8.47
N THR A 191 27.91 12.44 -7.22
CA THR A 191 29.23 12.67 -6.64
C THR A 191 29.73 11.40 -5.97
N LYS A 192 30.99 11.07 -6.20
CA LYS A 192 31.65 9.89 -5.63
C LYS A 192 32.83 10.28 -4.76
N ASP A 193 33.11 9.44 -3.76
CA ASP A 193 34.32 9.52 -2.96
C ASP A 193 35.55 8.95 -3.71
N ALA A 194 36.73 8.99 -3.06
CA ALA A 194 37.96 8.47 -3.62
C ALA A 194 37.93 6.94 -3.85
N GLN A 195 36.99 6.22 -3.23
CA GLN A 195 36.78 4.79 -3.38
C GLN A 195 35.74 4.45 -4.47
N GLY A 196 35.14 5.48 -5.08
CA GLY A 196 34.15 5.33 -6.14
C GLY A 196 32.73 5.07 -5.65
N ASN A 197 32.47 5.18 -4.33
CA ASN A 197 31.13 5.09 -3.79
C ASN A 197 30.39 6.43 -3.92
N TYR A 198 29.08 6.38 -4.18
CA TYR A 198 28.29 7.60 -4.23
C TYR A 198 28.16 8.23 -2.83
N THR A 199 28.42 9.52 -2.76
CA THR A 199 28.14 10.39 -1.59
C THR A 199 26.91 11.23 -1.82
N LYS A 200 26.61 11.54 -3.09
CA LYS A 200 25.35 12.15 -3.53
C LYS A 200 24.88 11.47 -4.81
N VAL A 201 23.57 11.31 -4.94
CA VAL A 201 22.92 10.78 -6.14
C VAL A 201 21.81 11.71 -6.61
N GLY A 202 21.66 11.84 -7.92
CA GLY A 202 20.51 12.52 -8.50
C GLY A 202 19.22 11.75 -8.27
N PHE A 203 19.23 10.44 -8.56
CA PHE A 203 18.05 9.61 -8.50
C PHE A 203 18.41 8.10 -8.54
N ILE A 204 17.66 7.30 -7.78
CA ILE A 204 17.70 5.83 -7.85
C ILE A 204 16.29 5.34 -8.16
N PRO A 205 16.03 4.73 -9.34
CA PRO A 205 14.67 4.47 -9.81
C PRO A 205 13.86 3.52 -8.95
N GLN A 206 14.47 2.54 -8.29
CA GLN A 206 13.80 1.60 -7.39
C GLN A 206 13.67 2.11 -5.95
N TYR A 207 14.18 3.31 -5.63
CA TYR A 207 14.09 3.87 -4.30
C TYR A 207 12.71 4.50 -4.01
N GLY A 208 12.29 4.47 -2.74
CA GLY A 208 11.00 4.99 -2.30
C GLY A 208 9.83 4.23 -2.93
N GLN A 209 9.03 4.90 -3.73
CA GLN A 209 7.88 4.32 -4.44
C GLN A 209 8.18 3.95 -5.90
N GLY A 210 9.46 3.74 -6.23
CA GLY A 210 9.91 3.25 -7.55
C GLY A 210 9.65 1.76 -7.77
N TRP A 211 8.48 1.28 -7.35
CA TRP A 211 8.06 -0.12 -7.48
C TRP A 211 7.83 -0.54 -8.92
N HIS A 212 7.77 -1.85 -9.15
CA HIS A 212 7.46 -2.46 -10.43
C HIS A 212 6.19 -1.88 -11.11
N TYR A 213 5.13 -1.58 -10.35
CA TYR A 213 3.92 -0.95 -10.90
C TYR A 213 4.19 0.46 -11.41
N THR A 214 5.03 1.25 -10.73
CA THR A 214 5.39 2.61 -11.16
C THR A 214 5.96 2.58 -12.57
N TRP A 215 6.99 1.78 -12.78
CA TRP A 215 7.67 1.73 -14.08
C TRP A 215 6.89 0.95 -15.13
N GLY A 216 6.19 -0.12 -14.73
CA GLY A 216 5.35 -0.86 -15.66
C GLY A 216 4.24 0.00 -16.26
N PHE A 217 3.54 0.79 -15.44
CA PHE A 217 2.51 1.72 -15.93
C PHE A 217 3.10 2.90 -16.70
N ASP A 218 4.22 3.46 -16.25
CA ASP A 218 4.86 4.59 -16.90
C ASP A 218 5.30 4.26 -18.33
N PHE A 219 5.72 3.02 -18.59
CA PHE A 219 6.01 2.51 -19.93
C PHE A 219 4.78 1.97 -20.66
N GLY A 220 3.57 2.27 -20.20
CA GLY A 220 2.31 1.89 -20.86
C GLY A 220 1.95 0.41 -20.73
N GLY A 221 2.50 -0.27 -19.74
CA GLY A 221 2.22 -1.68 -19.47
C GLY A 221 0.91 -1.93 -18.77
N SER A 222 0.46 -3.19 -18.81
CA SER A 222 -0.67 -3.72 -18.07
C SER A 222 -0.26 -5.00 -17.35
N PHE A 223 -0.67 -5.14 -16.10
CA PHE A 223 -0.27 -6.26 -15.25
C PHE A 223 -1.28 -7.42 -15.22
N ALA A 224 -2.50 -7.20 -15.74
CA ALA A 224 -3.51 -8.26 -15.82
C ALA A 224 -4.50 -8.01 -16.95
N ASP A 225 -5.00 -9.10 -17.53
CA ASP A 225 -6.24 -9.15 -18.31
C ASP A 225 -7.30 -9.85 -17.44
N LEU A 226 -8.15 -9.07 -16.79
CA LEU A 226 -9.17 -9.60 -15.88
C LEU A 226 -10.25 -10.39 -16.61
N LYS A 227 -10.53 -10.07 -17.90
CA LYS A 227 -11.52 -10.80 -18.71
C LYS A 227 -11.00 -12.17 -19.11
N ALA A 228 -9.73 -12.24 -19.49
CA ALA A 228 -9.08 -13.50 -19.83
C ALA A 228 -8.63 -14.30 -18.59
N GLY A 229 -8.68 -13.69 -17.39
CA GLY A 229 -8.17 -14.30 -16.15
C GLY A 229 -6.66 -14.53 -16.20
N LYS A 230 -5.90 -13.59 -16.75
CA LYS A 230 -4.46 -13.72 -16.96
C LYS A 230 -3.68 -12.62 -16.25
N VAL A 231 -2.56 -13.00 -15.59
CA VAL A 231 -1.51 -12.03 -15.24
C VAL A 231 -0.65 -11.78 -16.48
N THR A 232 -0.29 -10.53 -16.70
CA THR A 232 0.43 -10.09 -17.92
C THR A 232 1.76 -9.36 -17.61
N PRO A 233 2.61 -9.87 -16.71
CA PRO A 233 3.86 -9.19 -16.36
C PRO A 233 4.84 -9.12 -17.53
N THR A 234 4.71 -9.98 -18.55
CA THR A 234 5.50 -9.92 -19.80
C THR A 234 4.88 -9.01 -20.87
N ASN A 235 3.87 -8.19 -20.53
CA ASN A 235 3.39 -7.12 -21.40
C ASN A 235 4.57 -6.23 -21.82
N PRO A 236 4.66 -5.82 -23.11
CA PRO A 236 5.81 -5.07 -23.60
C PRO A 236 6.17 -3.82 -22.78
N GLY A 237 5.18 -3.07 -22.31
CA GLY A 237 5.41 -1.90 -21.45
C GLY A 237 6.01 -2.28 -20.09
N VAL A 238 5.52 -3.36 -19.45
CA VAL A 238 6.09 -3.84 -18.18
C VAL A 238 7.54 -4.30 -18.40
N VAL A 239 7.81 -5.07 -19.46
CA VAL A 239 9.19 -5.48 -19.80
C VAL A 239 10.10 -4.27 -20.04
N ALA A 240 9.61 -3.23 -20.72
CA ALA A 240 10.38 -2.01 -20.97
C ALA A 240 10.66 -1.23 -19.67
N GLY A 241 9.70 -1.16 -18.74
CA GLY A 241 9.91 -0.57 -17.41
C GLY A 241 10.97 -1.32 -16.59
N PHE A 242 10.96 -2.65 -16.64
CA PHE A 242 12.00 -3.47 -16.00
C PHE A 242 13.35 -3.36 -16.71
N GLN A 243 13.36 -3.19 -18.06
CA GLN A 243 14.60 -2.95 -18.81
C GLN A 243 15.23 -1.61 -18.42
N PHE A 244 14.40 -0.57 -18.24
CA PHE A 244 14.86 0.71 -17.71
C PHE A 244 15.53 0.57 -16.33
N LEU A 245 14.94 -0.19 -15.40
CA LEU A 245 15.54 -0.48 -14.10
C LEU A 245 16.89 -1.21 -14.23
N TYR A 246 16.95 -2.23 -15.09
CA TYR A 246 18.15 -3.00 -15.36
C TYR A 246 19.29 -2.13 -15.88
N ASP A 247 19.01 -1.33 -16.93
CA ASP A 247 20.01 -0.49 -17.58
C ASP A 247 20.50 0.63 -16.68
N TRP A 248 19.59 1.25 -15.90
CA TRP A 248 19.95 2.32 -14.97
C TRP A 248 20.89 1.82 -13.86
N ASN A 249 20.57 0.70 -13.24
CA ASN A 249 21.44 0.12 -12.19
C ASN A 249 22.77 -0.37 -12.74
N LYS A 250 22.79 -0.90 -13.97
CA LYS A 250 24.02 -1.28 -14.65
C LYS A 250 24.91 -0.07 -14.93
N GLU A 251 24.34 1.04 -15.37
CA GLU A 251 25.08 2.31 -15.63
C GLU A 251 25.66 2.90 -14.34
N MET A 252 24.87 2.96 -13.27
CA MET A 252 25.32 3.46 -11.96
C MET A 252 26.36 2.54 -11.30
N GLY A 253 26.33 1.26 -11.60
CA GLY A 253 27.06 0.20 -10.90
C GLY A 253 26.22 -0.38 -9.75
N VAL A 254 25.82 -1.65 -9.89
CA VAL A 254 24.94 -2.32 -8.92
C VAL A 254 25.48 -2.24 -7.48
N GLN A 255 26.77 -2.51 -7.30
CA GLN A 255 27.39 -2.48 -5.97
C GLN A 255 27.41 -1.07 -5.38
N GLN A 256 27.66 -0.05 -6.21
CA GLN A 256 27.67 1.35 -5.78
C GLN A 256 26.29 1.83 -5.34
N VAL A 257 25.22 1.40 -6.03
CA VAL A 257 23.84 1.68 -5.62
C VAL A 257 23.52 1.00 -4.29
N GLN A 258 23.89 -0.27 -4.12
CA GLN A 258 23.70 -1.01 -2.86
C GLN A 258 24.48 -0.37 -1.70
N ASN A 259 25.73 0.04 -1.93
CA ASN A 259 26.54 0.74 -0.93
C ASN A 259 25.89 2.07 -0.51
N PHE A 260 25.35 2.83 -1.47
CA PHE A 260 24.63 4.08 -1.17
C PHE A 260 23.40 3.81 -0.31
N ILE A 261 22.54 2.89 -0.73
CA ILE A 261 21.32 2.55 0.02
C ILE A 261 21.67 2.07 1.44
N SER A 262 22.65 1.19 1.58
CA SER A 262 23.07 0.67 2.88
C SER A 262 23.65 1.75 3.81
N SER A 263 24.27 2.78 3.25
CA SER A 263 24.92 3.86 4.01
C SER A 263 23.93 4.96 4.43
N TYR A 264 23.00 5.33 3.53
CA TYR A 264 22.15 6.51 3.71
C TYR A 264 20.67 6.17 3.96
N ALA A 265 20.24 4.96 3.64
CA ALA A 265 18.85 4.49 3.81
C ALA A 265 18.80 3.05 4.36
N PRO A 266 19.49 2.74 5.49
CA PRO A 266 19.45 1.40 6.06
C PRO A 266 18.03 1.04 6.51
N PRO A 267 17.72 -0.25 6.71
CA PRO A 267 16.43 -0.68 7.27
C PRO A 267 16.11 0.05 8.58
N ASN A 268 14.85 0.46 8.75
CA ASN A 268 14.37 1.24 9.89
C ASN A 268 15.03 2.64 10.05
N ASN A 269 15.49 3.22 8.94
CA ASN A 269 16.03 4.58 8.96
C ASN A 269 14.97 5.56 9.49
N PRO A 270 15.29 6.38 10.51
CA PRO A 270 14.35 7.40 10.99
C PRO A 270 14.02 8.41 9.87
N PRO A 271 12.78 8.92 9.78
CA PRO A 271 12.36 9.83 8.71
C PRO A 271 13.26 11.05 8.51
N GLN A 272 13.83 11.61 9.58
CA GLN A 272 14.76 12.74 9.49
C GLN A 272 16.09 12.39 8.83
N ASN A 273 16.45 11.11 8.75
CA ASN A 273 17.66 10.63 8.10
C ASN A 273 17.44 10.17 6.65
N GLU A 274 16.23 10.38 6.13
CA GLU A 274 15.91 10.12 4.72
C GLU A 274 16.93 10.83 3.80
N PRO A 275 17.59 10.15 2.86
CA PRO A 275 18.66 10.74 2.04
C PRO A 275 18.20 11.95 1.21
N PHE A 276 16.93 12.04 0.89
CA PHE A 276 16.34 13.23 0.28
C PHE A 276 16.32 14.43 1.25
N ILE A 277 16.00 14.18 2.52
CA ILE A 277 16.02 15.22 3.58
C ILE A 277 17.44 15.64 3.92
N THR A 278 18.35 14.68 4.04
CA THR A 278 19.75 14.97 4.41
C THR A 278 20.60 15.53 3.26
N GLY A 279 20.04 15.63 2.04
CA GLY A 279 20.73 16.18 0.88
C GLY A 279 21.75 15.22 0.25
N ASN A 280 21.60 13.93 0.44
CA ASN A 280 22.37 12.89 -0.24
C ASN A 280 21.69 12.39 -1.53
N MET A 281 20.35 12.58 -1.66
CA MET A 281 19.56 12.24 -2.84
C MET A 281 18.76 13.45 -3.30
N ALA A 282 18.87 13.81 -4.58
CA ALA A 282 18.23 15.03 -5.09
C ALA A 282 16.77 14.79 -5.53
N MET A 283 16.44 13.59 -5.96
CA MET A 283 15.09 13.27 -6.45
C MET A 283 14.69 11.87 -6.01
N MET A 284 13.40 11.69 -5.70
CA MET A 284 12.81 10.38 -5.38
C MET A 284 11.35 10.31 -5.83
N ILE A 285 10.88 9.13 -6.22
CA ILE A 285 9.45 8.89 -6.39
C ILE A 285 8.85 8.54 -5.04
N ASN A 286 7.80 9.28 -4.66
CA ASN A 286 7.09 8.98 -3.41
C ASN A 286 5.64 9.51 -3.46
N GLY A 287 4.86 9.24 -2.42
CA GLY A 287 3.45 9.60 -2.32
C GLY A 287 3.19 10.88 -1.53
N ASP A 288 1.92 11.26 -1.46
CA ASP A 288 1.40 12.49 -0.86
C ASP A 288 1.69 12.64 0.65
N TRP A 289 1.87 11.53 1.39
CA TRP A 289 2.26 11.54 2.81
C TRP A 289 3.64 12.19 3.06
N MET A 290 4.50 12.25 2.04
CA MET A 290 5.82 12.87 2.17
C MET A 290 5.75 14.37 2.40
N VAL A 291 4.69 15.03 1.96
CA VAL A 291 4.47 16.46 2.25
C VAL A 291 4.45 16.69 3.76
N ASN A 292 3.66 15.93 4.50
CA ASN A 292 3.60 16.04 5.96
C ASN A 292 4.90 15.58 6.64
N THR A 293 5.60 14.63 6.04
CA THR A 293 6.93 14.20 6.52
C THR A 293 7.94 15.35 6.42
N PHE A 294 7.98 16.07 5.30
CA PHE A 294 8.88 17.21 5.13
C PHE A 294 8.52 18.36 6.06
N GLU A 295 7.23 18.70 6.18
CA GLU A 295 6.78 19.73 7.12
C GLU A 295 7.18 19.44 8.57
N ARG A 296 7.20 18.16 8.95
CA ARG A 296 7.55 17.74 10.31
C ARG A 296 9.06 17.65 10.56
N TYR A 297 9.83 17.14 9.61
CA TYR A 297 11.24 16.76 9.83
C TYR A 297 12.25 17.65 9.08
N ALA A 298 11.79 18.43 8.12
CA ALA A 298 12.62 19.31 7.29
C ALA A 298 11.86 20.58 6.87
N PRO A 299 11.30 21.37 7.83
CA PRO A 299 10.42 22.51 7.51
C PRO A 299 11.10 23.60 6.66
N ASP A 300 12.43 23.71 6.73
CA ASP A 300 13.22 24.70 5.98
C ASP A 300 13.72 24.19 4.63
N MET A 301 13.41 22.94 4.25
CA MET A 301 13.85 22.36 2.99
C MET A 301 13.06 22.94 1.81
N HIS A 302 13.77 23.40 0.78
CA HIS A 302 13.16 23.84 -0.47
C HIS A 302 13.00 22.65 -1.41
N TRP A 303 11.77 22.24 -1.65
CA TRP A 303 11.44 21.10 -2.49
C TRP A 303 10.27 21.39 -3.42
N GLY A 304 10.11 20.56 -4.43
CA GLY A 304 8.95 20.55 -5.30
C GLY A 304 8.54 19.12 -5.67
N VAL A 305 7.37 18.98 -6.29
CA VAL A 305 6.87 17.70 -6.84
C VAL A 305 6.36 17.93 -8.25
N THR A 306 6.65 16.99 -9.13
CA THR A 306 6.19 16.99 -10.52
C THR A 306 5.88 15.58 -11.01
N TYR A 307 5.48 15.45 -12.28
CA TYR A 307 5.16 14.17 -12.89
C TYR A 307 6.37 13.21 -12.87
N ILE A 308 6.09 11.91 -12.75
CA ILE A 308 7.08 10.85 -12.97
C ILE A 308 7.65 11.05 -14.38
N PRO A 309 8.98 10.97 -14.57
CA PRO A 309 9.61 11.15 -15.87
C PRO A 309 9.14 10.10 -16.87
N VAL A 310 8.76 10.52 -18.07
CA VAL A 310 8.22 9.65 -19.11
C VAL A 310 9.29 9.07 -20.02
N PRO A 311 9.06 7.91 -20.66
CA PRO A 311 10.01 7.31 -21.60
C PRO A 311 10.41 8.20 -22.76
N LYS A 312 9.44 8.93 -23.34
CA LYS A 312 9.64 9.76 -24.55
C LYS A 312 8.95 11.11 -24.43
N ALA A 313 9.49 12.10 -25.12
CA ALA A 313 8.86 13.41 -25.23
C ALA A 313 7.47 13.27 -25.90
N GLY A 314 6.47 13.89 -25.27
CA GLY A 314 5.08 13.83 -25.71
C GLY A 314 4.26 12.68 -25.14
N ASP A 315 4.88 11.75 -24.41
CA ASP A 315 4.13 10.74 -23.63
C ASP A 315 3.32 11.44 -22.54
N LYS A 316 2.16 10.88 -22.23
CA LYS A 316 1.31 11.41 -21.15
C LYS A 316 1.86 11.04 -19.78
N PRO A 317 1.74 11.93 -18.79
CA PRO A 317 2.12 11.59 -17.43
C PRO A 317 1.27 10.43 -16.91
N THR A 318 1.89 9.56 -16.13
CA THR A 318 1.28 8.41 -15.50
C THR A 318 1.57 8.42 -14.01
N THR A 319 0.64 7.91 -13.22
CA THR A 319 0.82 7.57 -11.83
C THR A 319 -0.09 6.41 -11.46
N TRP A 320 0.07 5.86 -10.29
CA TRP A 320 -0.83 4.83 -9.77
C TRP A 320 -1.27 5.17 -8.34
N ALA A 321 -2.46 4.68 -7.99
CA ALA A 321 -3.03 4.86 -6.67
C ALA A 321 -2.86 3.59 -5.83
N GLY A 322 -2.48 3.80 -4.59
CA GLY A 322 -2.58 2.82 -3.52
C GLY A 322 -3.70 3.18 -2.57
N GLY A 323 -3.56 2.71 -1.33
CA GLY A 323 -4.40 3.10 -0.21
C GLY A 323 -5.00 1.92 0.52
N TRP A 324 -5.66 2.26 1.61
CA TRP A 324 -6.11 1.31 2.62
C TRP A 324 -7.63 1.31 2.74
N SER A 325 -8.14 0.24 3.34
CA SER A 325 -9.56 0.08 3.64
C SER A 325 -9.73 -0.57 5.00
N MET A 326 -10.93 -0.43 5.56
CA MET A 326 -11.32 -1.11 6.78
C MET A 326 -12.13 -2.35 6.42
N VAL A 327 -11.76 -3.48 7.02
CA VAL A 327 -12.40 -4.78 6.83
C VAL A 327 -12.86 -5.35 8.16
N VAL A 328 -13.85 -6.24 8.13
CA VAL A 328 -14.25 -7.08 9.27
C VAL A 328 -13.71 -8.47 9.04
N PRO A 329 -12.78 -8.96 9.88
CA PRO A 329 -12.31 -10.33 9.80
C PRO A 329 -13.40 -11.34 10.16
N THR A 330 -13.38 -12.50 9.50
CA THR A 330 -14.32 -13.60 9.75
C THR A 330 -14.29 -14.04 11.20
N GLY A 331 -15.47 -14.27 11.78
CA GLY A 331 -15.66 -14.70 13.16
C GLY A 331 -15.74 -13.56 14.18
N SER A 332 -15.73 -12.29 13.76
CA SER A 332 -16.06 -11.17 14.63
C SER A 332 -17.46 -11.32 15.16
N LYS A 333 -17.62 -11.14 16.48
CA LYS A 333 -18.91 -11.20 17.19
C LYS A 333 -19.53 -9.82 17.39
N ARG A 334 -18.84 -8.76 16.92
CA ARG A 334 -19.23 -7.35 17.13
C ARG A 334 -19.41 -6.61 15.80
N ILE A 335 -19.97 -7.27 14.79
CA ILE A 335 -20.11 -6.73 13.43
C ILE A 335 -20.83 -5.37 13.43
N ASP A 336 -21.93 -5.22 14.18
CA ASP A 336 -22.65 -3.94 14.25
C ASP A 336 -21.79 -2.80 14.85
N GLY A 337 -21.01 -3.11 15.89
CA GLY A 337 -20.05 -2.17 16.48
C GLY A 337 -18.91 -1.82 15.54
N ALA A 338 -18.34 -2.84 14.88
CA ALA A 338 -17.30 -2.70 13.87
C ALA A 338 -17.75 -1.79 12.72
N VAL A 339 -18.93 -2.06 12.15
CA VAL A 339 -19.48 -1.27 11.04
C VAL A 339 -19.76 0.17 11.47
N ARG A 340 -20.26 0.40 12.68
CA ARG A 340 -20.47 1.75 13.22
C ARG A 340 -19.14 2.53 13.30
N PHE A 341 -18.10 1.90 13.79
CA PHE A 341 -16.76 2.50 13.81
C PHE A 341 -16.21 2.70 12.39
N MET A 342 -16.36 1.72 11.49
CA MET A 342 -15.93 1.84 10.08
C MET A 342 -16.65 2.98 9.36
N THR A 343 -17.93 3.18 9.60
CA THR A 343 -18.68 4.33 9.06
C THR A 343 -18.13 5.67 9.54
N TYR A 344 -17.64 5.74 10.77
CA TYR A 344 -17.00 6.94 11.30
C TYR A 344 -15.62 7.18 10.72
N ILE A 345 -14.73 6.17 10.78
CA ILE A 345 -13.34 6.32 10.32
C ILE A 345 -13.24 6.48 8.80
N CYS A 346 -14.06 5.75 8.02
CA CYS A 346 -14.14 5.90 6.57
C CYS A 346 -15.10 7.03 6.12
N GLY A 347 -15.75 7.70 7.06
CA GLY A 347 -16.56 8.90 6.83
C GLY A 347 -15.71 10.17 6.78
N GLU A 348 -16.40 11.33 6.59
CA GLU A 348 -15.71 12.62 6.44
C GLU A 348 -14.80 12.97 7.62
N ALA A 349 -15.24 12.71 8.85
CA ALA A 349 -14.47 13.06 10.05
C ALA A 349 -13.13 12.30 10.12
N GLY A 350 -13.15 10.99 9.89
CA GLY A 350 -11.97 10.15 9.95
C GLY A 350 -11.02 10.42 8.79
N GLN A 351 -11.51 10.43 7.55
CA GLN A 351 -10.68 10.65 6.37
C GLN A 351 -10.08 12.06 6.34
N ARG A 352 -10.84 13.08 6.76
CA ARG A 352 -10.34 14.46 6.87
C ARG A 352 -9.19 14.56 7.88
N LEU A 353 -9.36 13.99 9.07
CA LEU A 353 -8.32 14.03 10.09
C LEU A 353 -7.06 13.29 9.62
N TYR A 354 -7.23 12.13 8.98
CA TYR A 354 -6.12 11.36 8.45
C TYR A 354 -5.38 12.12 7.33
N PHE A 355 -6.09 12.74 6.40
CA PHE A 355 -5.50 13.57 5.36
C PHE A 355 -4.71 14.76 5.93
N VAL A 356 -5.29 15.48 6.89
CA VAL A 356 -4.65 16.66 7.48
C VAL A 356 -3.37 16.29 8.23
N GLU A 357 -3.38 15.22 9.01
CA GLU A 357 -2.26 14.88 9.90
C GLU A 357 -1.26 13.89 9.29
N ASN A 358 -1.73 12.93 8.48
CA ASN A 358 -0.85 11.92 7.87
C ASN A 358 -0.50 12.22 6.42
N GLY A 359 -1.41 12.82 5.65
CA GLY A 359 -1.13 13.31 4.30
C GLY A 359 -1.82 12.56 3.18
N ASN A 360 -2.22 11.29 3.37
CA ASN A 360 -2.89 10.49 2.35
C ASN A 360 -4.24 11.09 1.96
N ALA A 361 -4.50 11.18 0.66
CA ALA A 361 -5.73 11.73 0.13
C ALA A 361 -6.96 10.90 0.55
N PRO A 362 -8.12 11.54 0.76
CA PRO A 362 -9.36 10.81 1.05
C PRO A 362 -9.88 10.07 -0.18
N THR A 363 -10.67 9.00 0.03
CA THR A 363 -11.42 8.34 -1.04
C THR A 363 -12.79 8.99 -1.29
N LEU A 364 -13.32 9.75 -0.33
CA LEU A 364 -14.61 10.42 -0.44
C LEU A 364 -14.59 11.58 -1.43
N LEU A 365 -15.46 11.53 -2.43
CA LEU A 365 -15.58 12.58 -3.46
C LEU A 365 -15.94 13.95 -2.85
N ALA A 366 -16.71 13.97 -1.77
CA ALA A 366 -17.07 15.20 -1.06
C ALA A 366 -15.82 15.93 -0.55
N LEU A 367 -14.88 15.20 0.06
CA LEU A 367 -13.62 15.76 0.55
C LEU A 367 -12.67 16.12 -0.59
N LEU A 368 -12.59 15.29 -1.62
CA LEU A 368 -11.74 15.58 -2.80
C LEU A 368 -12.17 16.86 -3.51
N ASN A 369 -13.46 17.15 -3.52
CA ASN A 369 -14.02 18.35 -4.17
C ASN A 369 -14.18 19.55 -3.20
N GLU A 370 -13.80 19.40 -1.94
CA GLU A 370 -13.92 20.47 -0.95
C GLU A 370 -12.93 21.58 -1.21
N LYS A 371 -13.46 22.77 -1.47
CA LYS A 371 -12.63 23.93 -1.75
C LYS A 371 -11.74 24.30 -0.54
N GLY A 372 -10.44 24.32 -0.76
CA GLY A 372 -9.46 24.72 0.25
C GLY A 372 -8.99 23.57 1.16
N LEU A 373 -9.50 22.36 1.02
CA LEU A 373 -9.00 21.22 1.79
C LEU A 373 -7.57 20.83 1.36
N PHE A 374 -7.28 20.88 0.05
CA PHE A 374 -5.94 20.60 -0.47
C PHE A 374 -5.11 21.89 -0.51
N PRO A 375 -4.07 22.04 0.34
CA PRO A 375 -3.14 23.17 0.26
C PRO A 375 -2.33 23.12 -1.04
N ALA A 376 -1.69 24.24 -1.40
CA ALA A 376 -0.98 24.40 -2.68
C ALA A 376 0.05 23.29 -2.94
N ASN A 377 0.79 22.87 -1.91
CA ASN A 377 1.79 21.81 -1.99
C ASN A 377 1.21 20.38 -2.14
N LYS A 378 -0.11 20.20 -2.01
CA LYS A 378 -0.81 18.92 -2.22
C LYS A 378 -1.73 18.92 -3.45
N GLN A 379 -1.92 20.03 -4.14
CA GLN A 379 -2.77 20.12 -5.34
C GLN A 379 -2.30 19.17 -6.45
N TYR A 380 -1.00 18.94 -6.58
CA TYR A 380 -0.45 17.95 -7.52
C TYR A 380 -1.13 16.57 -7.33
N PHE A 381 -1.22 16.08 -6.11
CA PHE A 381 -1.78 14.76 -5.79
C PHE A 381 -3.30 14.70 -6.04
N GLN A 382 -4.02 15.78 -5.74
CA GLN A 382 -5.44 15.90 -6.08
C GLN A 382 -5.67 15.82 -7.60
N GLU A 383 -4.89 16.55 -8.39
CA GLU A 383 -4.99 16.58 -9.84
C GLU A 383 -4.67 15.21 -10.47
N THR A 384 -3.65 14.52 -9.97
CA THR A 384 -3.17 13.24 -10.52
C THR A 384 -4.12 12.07 -10.24
N LEU A 385 -5.02 12.17 -9.25
CA LEU A 385 -6.10 11.19 -9.05
C LEU A 385 -7.00 11.06 -10.30
N GLY A 386 -7.11 12.11 -11.12
CA GLY A 386 -7.92 12.12 -12.33
C GLY A 386 -7.43 11.20 -13.46
N PHE A 387 -6.16 10.76 -13.43
CA PHE A 387 -5.57 9.87 -14.45
C PHE A 387 -4.75 8.73 -13.87
N THR A 388 -4.94 8.45 -12.59
CA THR A 388 -4.21 7.38 -11.89
C THR A 388 -4.59 5.99 -12.39
N GLN A 389 -3.63 5.08 -12.39
CA GLN A 389 -3.84 3.64 -12.56
C GLN A 389 -4.09 2.99 -11.20
N SER A 390 -4.78 1.86 -11.18
CA SER A 390 -4.93 1.04 -9.97
C SER A 390 -4.28 -0.32 -10.18
N ARG A 391 -3.83 -0.92 -9.08
CA ARG A 391 -3.32 -2.29 -9.08
C ARG A 391 -4.47 -3.26 -9.39
N PRO A 392 -4.24 -4.36 -10.14
CA PRO A 392 -5.31 -5.32 -10.41
C PRO A 392 -5.75 -6.00 -9.10
N ALA A 393 -7.04 -5.89 -8.76
CA ALA A 393 -7.64 -6.55 -7.61
C ALA A 393 -7.84 -8.05 -7.92
N LEU A 394 -6.83 -8.87 -7.60
CA LEU A 394 -6.79 -10.30 -7.89
C LEU A 394 -6.88 -11.14 -6.61
N PRO A 395 -7.51 -12.33 -6.66
CA PRO A 395 -7.51 -13.27 -5.53
C PRO A 395 -6.13 -13.87 -5.22
N VAL A 396 -5.10 -13.41 -5.91
CA VAL A 396 -3.68 -13.73 -5.72
C VAL A 396 -2.83 -12.45 -5.60
N GLY A 397 -3.43 -11.34 -5.18
CA GLY A 397 -2.81 -10.00 -5.21
C GLY A 397 -1.48 -9.92 -4.45
N ALA A 398 -1.42 -10.41 -3.21
CA ALA A 398 -0.20 -10.44 -2.42
C ALA A 398 0.89 -11.31 -3.07
N LEU A 399 0.54 -12.53 -3.51
CA LEU A 399 1.47 -13.41 -4.22
C LEU A 399 2.04 -12.75 -5.48
N TYR A 400 1.18 -12.02 -6.21
CA TYR A 400 1.61 -11.34 -7.44
C TYR A 400 2.55 -10.17 -7.13
N TRP A 401 2.23 -9.37 -6.12
CA TRP A 401 3.12 -8.31 -5.64
C TRP A 401 4.50 -8.85 -5.23
N ASP A 402 4.53 -9.89 -4.39
CA ASP A 402 5.78 -10.46 -3.88
C ASP A 402 6.63 -11.07 -5.01
N ALA A 403 5.98 -11.73 -5.99
CA ALA A 403 6.66 -12.27 -7.16
C ALA A 403 7.24 -11.15 -8.05
N LEU A 404 6.50 -10.05 -8.27
CA LEU A 404 6.99 -8.88 -9.01
C LEU A 404 8.11 -8.17 -8.26
N SER A 405 8.04 -8.05 -6.94
CA SER A 405 9.10 -7.48 -6.11
C SER A 405 10.38 -8.31 -6.21
N THR A 406 10.27 -9.64 -6.12
CA THR A 406 11.41 -10.54 -6.32
C THR A 406 12.00 -10.39 -7.73
N ALA A 407 11.16 -10.29 -8.76
CA ALA A 407 11.62 -10.07 -10.13
C ALA A 407 12.33 -8.71 -10.28
N GLN A 408 11.81 -7.65 -9.64
CA GLN A 408 12.48 -6.35 -9.61
C GLN A 408 13.86 -6.44 -8.96
N ASP A 409 13.98 -7.11 -7.81
CA ASP A 409 15.26 -7.30 -7.13
C ASP A 409 16.29 -8.00 -8.00
N MET A 410 15.91 -9.09 -8.69
CA MET A 410 16.79 -9.80 -9.61
C MET A 410 17.24 -8.93 -10.79
N VAL A 411 16.34 -8.07 -11.27
CA VAL A 411 16.62 -7.17 -12.40
C VAL A 411 17.55 -6.01 -11.99
N VAL A 412 17.27 -5.32 -10.87
CA VAL A 412 18.12 -4.20 -10.42
C VAL A 412 19.50 -4.65 -9.97
N GLN A 413 19.64 -5.91 -9.53
CA GLN A 413 20.93 -6.53 -9.24
C GLN A 413 21.63 -7.07 -10.48
N ASN A 414 21.02 -6.95 -11.66
CA ASN A 414 21.52 -7.49 -12.94
C ASN A 414 21.79 -9.01 -12.92
N VAL A 415 21.07 -9.75 -12.06
CA VAL A 415 21.17 -11.22 -11.94
C VAL A 415 20.39 -11.91 -13.06
N GLN A 416 19.22 -11.35 -13.42
CA GLN A 416 18.37 -11.86 -14.49
C GLN A 416 18.00 -10.74 -15.46
N THR A 417 17.74 -11.13 -16.72
CA THR A 417 17.11 -10.20 -17.66
C THR A 417 15.64 -9.97 -17.28
N PRO A 418 15.05 -8.81 -17.61
CA PRO A 418 13.64 -8.53 -17.38
C PRO A 418 12.71 -9.64 -17.88
N GLN A 419 12.95 -10.13 -19.09
CA GLN A 419 12.13 -11.19 -19.68
C GLN A 419 12.18 -12.48 -18.88
N GLN A 420 13.36 -12.88 -18.40
CA GLN A 420 13.53 -14.09 -17.56
C GLN A 420 12.83 -13.96 -16.23
N ALA A 421 13.04 -12.82 -15.52
CA ALA A 421 12.46 -12.58 -14.22
C ALA A 421 10.91 -12.52 -14.31
N LEU A 422 10.36 -11.80 -15.28
CA LEU A 422 8.91 -11.66 -15.47
C LEU A 422 8.23 -12.95 -15.95
N GLN A 423 8.95 -13.80 -16.71
CA GLN A 423 8.43 -15.13 -17.05
C GLN A 423 8.31 -16.04 -15.81
N GLN A 424 9.22 -15.93 -14.85
CA GLN A 424 9.11 -16.67 -13.58
C GLN A 424 7.90 -16.22 -12.77
N VAL A 425 7.55 -14.92 -12.81
CA VAL A 425 6.31 -14.40 -12.19
C VAL A 425 5.08 -15.10 -12.76
N ILE A 426 4.97 -15.23 -14.09
CA ILE A 426 3.85 -15.97 -14.72
C ILE A 426 3.80 -17.41 -14.21
N ASN A 427 4.95 -18.11 -14.24
CA ASN A 427 5.02 -19.51 -13.85
C ASN A 427 4.60 -19.75 -12.39
N GLN A 428 4.85 -18.77 -11.52
CA GLN A 428 4.48 -18.82 -10.10
C GLN A 428 3.02 -18.44 -9.86
N VAL A 429 2.55 -17.36 -10.49
CA VAL A 429 1.28 -16.71 -10.13
C VAL A 429 0.10 -17.26 -10.92
N GLN A 430 0.25 -17.47 -12.25
CA GLN A 430 -0.86 -17.90 -13.10
C GLN A 430 -1.52 -19.21 -12.64
N PRO A 431 -0.77 -20.28 -12.27
CA PRO A 431 -1.41 -21.50 -11.79
C PRO A 431 -2.23 -21.33 -10.51
N GLN A 432 -1.92 -20.34 -9.70
CA GLN A 432 -2.71 -20.02 -8.50
C GLN A 432 -3.96 -19.23 -8.88
N LEU A 433 -3.84 -18.26 -9.82
CA LEU A 433 -4.98 -17.50 -10.32
C LEU A 433 -6.00 -18.40 -11.02
N ASP A 434 -5.56 -19.40 -11.78
CA ASP A 434 -6.41 -20.35 -12.51
C ASP A 434 -7.39 -21.11 -11.60
N LYS A 435 -7.07 -21.26 -10.30
CA LYS A 435 -7.94 -21.90 -9.30
C LYS A 435 -9.19 -21.08 -8.96
N PHE A 436 -9.18 -19.78 -9.29
CA PHE A 436 -10.26 -18.86 -8.97
C PHE A 436 -11.10 -18.47 -10.19
N LEU A 437 -10.81 -19.03 -11.36
CA LEU A 437 -11.55 -18.71 -12.58
C LEU A 437 -12.96 -19.31 -12.56
N PRO A 438 -13.98 -18.64 -13.15
CA PRO A 438 -13.91 -17.25 -13.63
C PRO A 438 -13.81 -16.25 -12.48
N LEU A 439 -13.21 -15.07 -12.74
CA LEU A 439 -13.03 -14.03 -11.71
C LEU A 439 -14.31 -13.25 -11.40
N GLN A 440 -15.27 -13.26 -12.34
CA GLN A 440 -16.57 -12.59 -12.26
C GLN A 440 -17.68 -13.58 -12.02
#